data_5a86e435a4693b31db30b5f7750f89c2
#
_entry.id   5a86e435a4693b31db30b5f7750f89c2
#
_cell.length_a   1.000
_cell.length_b   1.000
_cell.length_c   1.000
_cell.angle_alpha   90.00
_cell.angle_beta   90.00
_cell.angle_gamma   90.00
#
_symmetry.space_group_name_H-M   'P 1'
#
loop_
_entity.id
_entity.type
_entity.pdbx_description
1 polymer ?
#
loop_
_entity_poly.entity_id
_entity_poly.type
_entity_poly.pdbx_seq_one_letter_code
_entity_poly.pdbx_strand_id
1 'polypeptide(L)'
;MTVSHRLTLRLVSVCLAASAAFASAAHAADPVTLNIVDVAGDLQLTQKGFEAFKAKYPNLVANITFTNAPAPQLPGKIKAMQAAGRSDIDLVLTGTDALAAGIEQSLWMKLLPDNAAAFPGVLDKYAPGPRKMQDLAQGYGLEVAYMPAGPLLEYNPAKVSDPPKTPEQLLQWCKAHPDKLIYARPANSGPGRTFLMGLPYVLGDKDPQDPIHGWDKTWAFLKQLNDCIPYYPGGTSAVMKELGEGTRDMTVTVTGWDINPRALGIVPAEFRVQAFDNMTWVNDAHFMVIPKGVPKEKLDVLYKLINFMLEPAQQAMTYDDGYFYPGPAIKGVTVEQAPARSQDVLKKYGRPEYAKLLAERPHVLPLNASAMVAAFRKWDTEVGAQKTR
;
A
#
# COMPACT_ATOMS: atom_id res chain seq x y z
N MET A 1 112.56 4.48 7.86
CA MET A 1 111.70 3.68 8.75
C MET A 1 110.40 4.46 8.90
N THR A 2 109.39 4.18 8.11
CA THR A 2 108.12 4.86 8.01
C THR A 2 107.01 3.95 8.48
N VAL A 3 106.34 4.34 9.52
CA VAL A 3 105.15 3.66 10.03
C VAL A 3 103.89 4.39 9.50
N SER A 4 103.09 3.65 8.70
CA SER A 4 101.87 4.10 8.13
C SER A 4 100.70 3.85 9.10
N HIS A 5 99.96 4.93 9.49
CA HIS A 5 98.71 4.78 10.23
C HIS A 5 97.56 4.81 9.25
N ARG A 6 96.77 3.72 9.19
CA ARG A 6 95.51 3.66 8.47
C ARG A 6 94.35 4.08 9.40
N LEU A 7 93.70 5.21 9.08
CA LEU A 7 92.49 5.65 9.72
C LEU A 7 91.33 4.93 9.05
N THR A 8 90.58 4.15 9.79
CA THR A 8 89.31 3.53 9.33
C THR A 8 88.16 4.44 9.68
N LEU A 9 87.59 5.02 8.65
CA LEU A 9 86.29 5.80 8.76
C LEU A 9 85.11 4.83 8.78
N ARG A 10 84.41 4.76 9.89
CA ARG A 10 83.11 4.04 9.97
C ARG A 10 81.98 4.98 9.49
N LEU A 11 81.39 4.72 8.32
CA LEU A 11 80.15 5.28 7.88
C LEU A 11 79.03 4.63 8.67
N VAL A 12 78.27 5.42 9.44
CA VAL A 12 77.00 5.02 10.04
C VAL A 12 75.89 5.40 9.04
N SER A 13 75.33 4.38 8.36
CA SER A 13 74.18 4.56 7.51
C SER A 13 72.93 4.63 8.39
N VAL A 14 72.33 5.78 8.50
CA VAL A 14 70.96 5.97 9.11
C VAL A 14 69.96 5.66 8.04
N CYS A 15 69.29 4.50 8.11
CA CYS A 15 68.10 4.17 7.33
C CYS A 15 66.91 4.92 7.92
N LEU A 16 66.46 6.01 7.30
CA LEU A 16 65.16 6.58 7.54
C LEU A 16 64.10 5.68 6.87
N ALA A 17 63.40 4.85 7.66
CA ALA A 17 62.19 4.16 7.21
C ALA A 17 61.02 5.16 7.14
N ALA A 18 60.77 5.68 5.95
CA ALA A 18 59.55 6.46 5.68
C ALA A 18 58.37 5.48 5.64
N SER A 19 57.66 5.33 6.76
CA SER A 19 56.39 4.61 6.82
C SER A 19 55.31 5.48 6.10
N ALA A 20 55.11 5.22 4.81
CA ALA A 20 53.95 5.73 4.07
C ALA A 20 52.70 5.06 4.61
N ALA A 21 52.04 5.75 5.55
CA ALA A 21 50.68 5.40 5.94
C ALA A 21 49.77 5.65 4.72
N PHE A 22 49.47 4.64 3.94
CA PHE A 22 48.35 4.66 3.01
C PHE A 22 47.11 4.74 3.86
N ALA A 23 46.62 5.99 4.13
CA ALA A 23 45.27 6.22 4.53
C ALA A 23 44.38 5.78 3.34
N SER A 24 43.84 4.58 3.41
CA SER A 24 42.77 4.14 2.54
C SER A 24 41.64 5.15 2.76
N ALA A 25 41.55 6.18 1.91
CA ALA A 25 40.37 6.98 1.80
C ALA A 25 39.24 6.00 1.41
N ALA A 26 38.42 5.64 2.37
CA ALA A 26 37.17 4.97 2.07
C ALA A 26 36.44 5.89 1.09
N HIS A 27 36.46 5.55 -0.20
CA HIS A 27 35.63 6.22 -1.18
C HIS A 27 34.21 6.02 -0.70
N ALA A 28 33.57 7.09 -0.24
CA ALA A 28 32.12 7.10 -0.06
C ALA A 28 31.52 6.70 -1.42
N ALA A 29 30.68 5.68 -1.43
CA ALA A 29 30.00 5.29 -2.66
C ALA A 29 29.25 6.49 -3.23
N ASP A 30 29.25 6.67 -4.55
CA ASP A 30 28.53 7.75 -5.20
C ASP A 30 27.04 7.68 -4.83
N PRO A 31 26.39 8.84 -4.61
CA PRO A 31 24.97 8.88 -4.30
C PRO A 31 24.13 8.24 -5.41
N VAL A 32 23.22 7.35 -5.03
CA VAL A 32 22.40 6.58 -5.99
C VAL A 32 21.17 7.36 -6.47
N THR A 33 20.69 7.03 -7.66
CA THR A 33 19.32 7.35 -8.11
C THR A 33 18.41 6.19 -7.79
N LEU A 34 17.28 6.46 -7.11
CA LEU A 34 16.24 5.49 -6.80
C LEU A 34 15.03 5.69 -7.71
N ASN A 35 14.55 4.60 -8.29
CA ASN A 35 13.35 4.58 -9.14
C ASN A 35 12.21 3.90 -8.37
N ILE A 36 11.24 4.68 -7.94
CA ILE A 36 10.09 4.23 -7.15
C ILE A 36 8.86 4.16 -8.05
N VAL A 37 8.18 3.01 -8.05
CA VAL A 37 6.91 2.82 -8.76
C VAL A 37 5.79 2.69 -7.75
N ASP A 38 4.74 3.47 -7.94
CA ASP A 38 3.51 3.40 -7.15
C ASP A 38 2.39 2.77 -7.97
N VAL A 39 1.76 1.74 -7.40
CA VAL A 39 0.60 1.05 -8.00
C VAL A 39 -0.62 1.06 -7.08
N ALA A 40 -0.54 1.76 -5.94
CA ALA A 40 -1.59 1.79 -4.92
C ALA A 40 -2.13 3.21 -4.65
N GLY A 41 -1.53 4.25 -5.25
CA GLY A 41 -1.79 5.64 -4.88
C GLY A 41 -1.08 6.06 -3.58
N ASP A 42 -0.05 5.31 -3.18
CA ASP A 42 0.64 5.49 -1.91
C ASP A 42 1.57 6.72 -1.90
N LEU A 43 1.98 7.23 -3.06
CA LEU A 43 2.75 8.46 -3.16
C LEU A 43 2.03 9.66 -2.55
N GLN A 44 0.69 9.67 -2.53
CA GLN A 44 -0.07 10.70 -1.84
C GLN A 44 0.29 10.76 -0.35
N LEU A 45 0.54 9.60 0.28
CA LEU A 45 0.89 9.48 1.70
C LEU A 45 2.38 9.65 1.96
N THR A 46 3.23 9.24 1.03
CA THR A 46 4.63 8.91 1.28
C THR A 46 5.64 9.78 0.53
N GLN A 47 5.25 10.46 -0.55
CA GLN A 47 6.21 11.21 -1.38
C GLN A 47 7.00 12.25 -0.60
N LYS A 48 6.35 13.02 0.28
CA LYS A 48 7.03 14.01 1.14
C LYS A 48 8.07 13.35 2.06
N GLY A 49 7.80 12.14 2.55
CA GLY A 49 8.76 11.37 3.34
C GLY A 49 9.98 10.96 2.53
N PHE A 50 9.80 10.51 1.28
CA PHE A 50 10.91 10.21 0.38
C PHE A 50 11.75 11.45 0.04
N GLU A 51 11.10 12.57 -0.20
CA GLU A 51 11.77 13.86 -0.42
C GLU A 51 12.55 14.32 0.83
N ALA A 52 11.98 14.15 2.02
CA ALA A 52 12.65 14.42 3.28
C ALA A 52 13.86 13.51 3.51
N PHE A 53 13.77 12.22 3.12
CA PHE A 53 14.90 11.30 3.17
C PHE A 53 16.05 11.77 2.26
N LYS A 54 15.74 12.13 1.01
CA LYS A 54 16.73 12.69 0.07
C LYS A 54 17.38 13.95 0.63
N ALA A 55 16.60 14.85 1.20
CA ALA A 55 17.11 16.08 1.80
C ALA A 55 18.02 15.82 3.03
N LYS A 56 17.66 14.81 3.84
CA LYS A 56 18.44 14.41 5.04
C LYS A 56 19.74 13.67 4.69
N TYR A 57 19.76 12.93 3.58
CA TYR A 57 20.88 12.08 3.18
C TYR A 57 21.35 12.34 1.74
N PRO A 58 21.78 13.59 1.39
CA PRO A 58 22.18 13.94 0.02
C PRO A 58 23.44 13.20 -0.45
N ASN A 59 24.25 12.69 0.49
CA ASN A 59 25.42 11.86 0.22
C ASN A 59 25.07 10.39 -0.09
N LEU A 60 23.83 9.95 0.11
CA LEU A 60 23.37 8.62 -0.23
C LEU A 60 22.46 8.61 -1.46
N VAL A 61 21.67 9.66 -1.66
CA VAL A 61 20.68 9.76 -2.72
C VAL A 61 20.87 11.03 -3.54
N ALA A 62 21.30 10.86 -4.78
CA ALA A 62 21.39 11.93 -5.76
C ALA A 62 20.02 12.35 -6.28
N ASN A 63 19.17 11.36 -6.60
CA ASN A 63 17.82 11.62 -7.09
C ASN A 63 16.83 10.49 -6.74
N ILE A 64 15.53 10.83 -6.71
CA ILE A 64 14.43 9.87 -6.63
C ILE A 64 13.47 10.19 -7.77
N THR A 65 13.14 9.19 -8.58
CA THR A 65 12.11 9.29 -9.61
C THR A 65 10.86 8.56 -9.15
N PHE A 66 9.71 9.13 -9.45
CA PHE A 66 8.41 8.55 -9.13
C PHE A 66 7.64 8.24 -10.41
N THR A 67 7.04 7.06 -10.48
CA THR A 67 6.21 6.63 -11.62
C THR A 67 4.97 5.93 -11.09
N ASN A 68 3.80 6.30 -11.61
CA ASN A 68 2.55 5.59 -11.34
C ASN A 68 2.31 4.53 -12.42
N ALA A 69 1.80 3.37 -12.02
CA ALA A 69 1.38 2.30 -12.92
C ALA A 69 0.15 1.56 -12.38
N PRO A 70 -0.71 0.99 -13.23
CA PRO A 70 -1.80 0.14 -12.77
C PRO A 70 -1.27 -1.16 -12.13
N ALA A 71 -1.78 -1.53 -10.96
CA ALA A 71 -1.37 -2.72 -10.23
C ALA A 71 -1.40 -4.02 -11.08
N PRO A 72 -2.41 -4.29 -11.92
CA PRO A 72 -2.44 -5.51 -12.74
C PRO A 72 -1.34 -5.62 -13.79
N GLN A 73 -0.74 -4.50 -14.22
CA GLN A 73 0.31 -4.48 -15.26
C GLN A 73 1.72 -4.67 -14.69
N LEU A 74 1.91 -4.37 -13.41
CA LEU A 74 3.23 -4.34 -12.79
C LEU A 74 3.95 -5.71 -12.79
N PRO A 75 3.31 -6.85 -12.42
CA PRO A 75 3.99 -8.14 -12.38
C PRO A 75 4.60 -8.52 -13.73
N GLY A 76 3.88 -8.31 -14.82
CA GLY A 76 4.37 -8.57 -16.18
C GLY A 76 5.59 -7.71 -16.54
N LYS A 77 5.56 -6.42 -16.17
CA LYS A 77 6.68 -5.49 -16.40
C LYS A 77 7.93 -5.91 -15.62
N ILE A 78 7.80 -6.21 -14.33
CA ILE A 78 8.93 -6.65 -13.49
C ILE A 78 9.51 -7.98 -14.01
N LYS A 79 8.65 -8.94 -14.37
CA LYS A 79 9.10 -10.23 -14.91
C LYS A 79 9.90 -10.06 -16.21
N ALA A 80 9.45 -9.19 -17.11
CA ALA A 80 10.17 -8.88 -18.35
C ALA A 80 11.53 -8.23 -18.08
N MET A 81 11.61 -7.30 -17.13
CA MET A 81 12.87 -6.68 -16.72
C MET A 81 13.84 -7.71 -16.13
N GLN A 82 13.40 -8.54 -15.19
CA GLN A 82 14.22 -9.58 -14.55
C GLN A 82 14.72 -10.60 -15.59
N ALA A 83 13.88 -11.01 -16.53
CA ALA A 83 14.27 -11.90 -17.63
C ALA A 83 15.34 -11.29 -18.54
N ALA A 84 15.34 -9.96 -18.69
CA ALA A 84 16.33 -9.19 -19.45
C ALA A 84 17.59 -8.84 -18.63
N GLY A 85 17.71 -9.31 -17.36
CA GLY A 85 18.83 -8.98 -16.47
C GLY A 85 18.91 -7.50 -16.08
N ARG A 86 17.79 -6.75 -16.16
CA ARG A 86 17.70 -5.32 -15.81
C ARG A 86 17.01 -5.11 -14.48
N SER A 87 17.31 -3.99 -13.84
CA SER A 87 16.64 -3.51 -12.64
C SER A 87 16.36 -2.02 -12.79
N ASP A 88 15.27 -1.69 -13.47
CA ASP A 88 14.84 -0.30 -13.73
C ASP A 88 13.89 0.21 -12.63
N ILE A 89 13.50 -0.64 -11.69
CA ILE A 89 12.63 -0.34 -10.54
C ILE A 89 13.33 -0.79 -9.28
N ASP A 90 13.52 0.12 -8.34
CA ASP A 90 14.25 -0.15 -7.11
C ASP A 90 13.32 -0.41 -5.92
N LEU A 91 12.18 0.28 -5.87
CA LEU A 91 11.16 0.14 -4.84
C LEU A 91 9.78 0.19 -5.48
N VAL A 92 8.85 -0.60 -4.95
CA VAL A 92 7.44 -0.54 -5.33
C VAL A 92 6.59 -0.24 -4.10
N LEU A 93 5.70 0.71 -4.26
CA LEU A 93 4.63 1.02 -3.32
C LEU A 93 3.38 0.29 -3.81
N THR A 94 2.85 -0.62 -3.00
CA THR A 94 1.78 -1.51 -3.44
C THR A 94 0.73 -1.75 -2.37
N GLY A 95 -0.52 -1.91 -2.78
CA GLY A 95 -1.57 -2.51 -1.96
C GLY A 95 -1.40 -4.03 -1.85
N THR A 96 -2.35 -4.66 -1.19
CA THR A 96 -2.38 -6.13 -1.01
C THR A 96 -2.50 -6.89 -2.34
N ASP A 97 -3.06 -6.28 -3.38
CA ASP A 97 -3.25 -6.84 -4.72
C ASP A 97 -1.95 -7.13 -5.48
N ALA A 98 -1.11 -6.13 -5.72
CA ALA A 98 0.16 -6.35 -6.43
C ALA A 98 1.21 -7.00 -5.51
N LEU A 99 1.14 -6.81 -4.17
CA LEU A 99 1.90 -7.62 -3.22
C LEU A 99 1.63 -9.11 -3.45
N ALA A 100 0.35 -9.50 -3.44
CA ALA A 100 -0.08 -10.88 -3.64
C ALA A 100 0.36 -11.44 -5.00
N ALA A 101 0.11 -10.69 -6.07
CA ALA A 101 0.51 -11.09 -7.43
C ALA A 101 2.02 -11.28 -7.58
N GLY A 102 2.81 -10.44 -6.92
CA GLY A 102 4.26 -10.54 -6.96
C GLY A 102 4.83 -11.67 -6.09
N ILE A 103 4.18 -12.01 -4.96
CA ILE A 103 4.50 -13.20 -4.15
C ILE A 103 4.28 -14.47 -4.98
N GLU A 104 3.09 -14.62 -5.59
CA GLU A 104 2.74 -15.75 -6.44
C GLU A 104 3.74 -15.96 -7.60
N GLN A 105 4.21 -14.86 -8.19
CA GLN A 105 5.14 -14.90 -9.31
C GLN A 105 6.61 -14.83 -8.88
N SER A 106 6.91 -14.86 -7.57
CA SER A 106 8.26 -14.81 -7.00
C SER A 106 9.08 -13.60 -7.44
N LEU A 107 8.46 -12.43 -7.58
CA LEU A 107 9.08 -11.21 -8.08
C LEU A 107 9.80 -10.40 -6.99
N TRP A 108 9.34 -10.51 -5.73
CA TRP A 108 9.83 -9.70 -4.62
C TRP A 108 11.03 -10.32 -3.92
N MET A 109 11.94 -9.47 -3.47
CA MET A 109 13.00 -9.83 -2.54
C MET A 109 12.40 -10.09 -1.17
N LYS A 110 12.87 -11.12 -0.48
CA LYS A 110 12.43 -11.40 0.90
C LYS A 110 13.20 -10.52 1.86
N LEU A 111 12.51 -9.61 2.55
CA LEU A 111 13.08 -8.67 3.51
C LEU A 111 13.25 -9.34 4.88
N LEU A 112 12.25 -10.13 5.31
CA LEU A 112 12.25 -10.84 6.58
C LEU A 112 12.00 -12.34 6.38
N PRO A 113 12.75 -13.23 7.07
CA PRO A 113 13.83 -12.91 8.00
C PRO A 113 15.19 -12.67 7.32
N ASP A 114 15.31 -12.83 6.01
CA ASP A 114 16.57 -12.91 5.26
C ASP A 114 17.50 -11.69 5.47
N ASN A 115 16.89 -10.51 5.65
CA ASN A 115 17.58 -9.24 5.87
C ASN A 115 17.19 -8.60 7.22
N ALA A 116 16.82 -9.40 8.23
CA ALA A 116 16.36 -8.92 9.53
C ALA A 116 17.35 -7.99 10.24
N ALA A 117 18.65 -8.15 10.00
CA ALA A 117 19.68 -7.27 10.56
C ALA A 117 19.56 -5.81 10.08
N ALA A 118 19.00 -5.59 8.88
CA ALA A 118 18.72 -4.26 8.36
C ALA A 118 17.46 -3.61 8.97
N PHE A 119 16.61 -4.40 9.63
CA PHE A 119 15.31 -3.96 10.19
C PHE A 119 15.16 -4.36 11.67
N PRO A 120 16.05 -3.90 12.56
CA PRO A 120 16.06 -4.34 13.97
C PRO A 120 14.75 -3.96 14.67
N GLY A 121 14.07 -4.97 15.25
CA GLY A 121 12.86 -4.80 16.02
C GLY A 121 11.67 -4.22 15.23
N VAL A 122 11.70 -4.27 13.89
CA VAL A 122 10.68 -3.62 13.05
C VAL A 122 9.27 -4.14 13.33
N LEU A 123 9.12 -5.44 13.58
CA LEU A 123 7.81 -6.04 13.85
C LEU A 123 7.18 -5.56 15.16
N ASP A 124 8.01 -5.18 16.14
CA ASP A 124 7.56 -4.67 17.44
C ASP A 124 7.12 -3.21 17.38
N LYS A 125 7.44 -2.50 16.31
CA LYS A 125 7.00 -1.11 16.09
C LYS A 125 5.55 -1.01 15.64
N TYR A 126 5.02 -2.01 14.96
CA TYR A 126 3.67 -1.99 14.40
C TYR A 126 2.58 -2.00 15.47
N ALA A 127 1.48 -1.27 15.21
CA ALA A 127 0.25 -1.39 15.98
C ALA A 127 -0.39 -2.79 15.77
N PRO A 128 -1.33 -3.24 16.63
CA PRO A 128 -1.85 -4.61 16.57
C PRO A 128 -2.49 -5.01 15.22
N GLY A 129 -3.25 -4.12 14.59
CA GLY A 129 -3.86 -4.35 13.28
C GLY A 129 -2.81 -4.49 12.16
N PRO A 130 -1.96 -3.47 11.96
CA PRO A 130 -0.81 -3.52 11.04
C PRO A 130 0.10 -4.73 11.28
N ARG A 131 0.37 -5.08 12.54
CA ARG A 131 1.20 -6.25 12.84
C ARG A 131 0.63 -7.55 12.25
N LYS A 132 -0.69 -7.71 12.26
CA LYS A 132 -1.36 -8.85 11.62
C LYS A 132 -1.27 -8.77 10.10
N MET A 133 -1.41 -7.57 9.52
CA MET A 133 -1.24 -7.36 8.07
C MET A 133 0.17 -7.68 7.61
N GLN A 134 1.18 -7.45 8.45
CA GLN A 134 2.57 -7.79 8.17
C GLN A 134 2.77 -9.32 8.00
N ASP A 135 1.95 -10.15 8.64
CA ASP A 135 1.99 -11.61 8.43
C ASP A 135 1.51 -11.98 7.01
N LEU A 136 0.56 -11.21 6.44
CA LEU A 136 0.11 -11.39 5.06
C LEU A 136 1.23 -11.12 4.04
N ALA A 137 2.14 -10.20 4.34
CA ALA A 137 3.26 -9.90 3.47
C ALA A 137 4.31 -11.03 3.42
N GLN A 138 4.25 -12.04 4.30
CA GLN A 138 5.14 -13.21 4.33
C GLN A 138 6.64 -12.84 4.32
N GLY A 139 6.98 -11.65 4.80
CA GLY A 139 8.33 -11.11 4.80
C GLY A 139 8.80 -10.47 3.49
N TYR A 140 7.96 -10.41 2.45
CA TYR A 140 8.31 -9.80 1.16
C TYR A 140 8.12 -8.28 1.12
N GLY A 141 7.43 -7.69 2.09
CA GLY A 141 7.23 -6.24 2.17
C GLY A 141 7.16 -5.75 3.61
N LEU A 142 7.39 -4.46 3.79
CA LEU A 142 7.14 -3.77 5.05
C LEU A 142 5.99 -2.78 4.86
N GLU A 143 5.02 -2.87 5.75
CA GLU A 143 3.81 -2.05 5.72
C GLU A 143 4.14 -0.60 6.07
N VAL A 144 3.64 0.33 5.27
CA VAL A 144 3.85 1.77 5.45
C VAL A 144 2.57 2.51 5.82
N ALA A 145 1.41 1.98 5.45
CA ALA A 145 0.12 2.54 5.82
C ALA A 145 -0.92 1.45 6.03
N TYR A 146 -1.87 1.72 6.93
CA TYR A 146 -2.91 0.77 7.36
C TYR A 146 -4.29 1.41 7.36
N MET A 147 -5.28 0.60 6.97
CA MET A 147 -6.68 0.98 6.98
C MET A 147 -7.57 -0.20 7.38
N PRO A 148 -8.45 -0.08 8.39
CA PRO A 148 -9.60 -0.97 8.55
C PRO A 148 -10.65 -0.58 7.50
N ALA A 149 -10.52 -1.12 6.28
CA ALA A 149 -11.08 -0.53 5.08
C ALA A 149 -12.62 -0.50 5.02
N GLY A 150 -13.25 -1.66 5.02
CA GLY A 150 -14.69 -1.77 4.82
C GLY A 150 -15.17 -3.22 4.73
N PRO A 151 -16.22 -3.51 3.97
CA PRO A 151 -16.93 -2.67 2.98
C PRO A 151 -17.93 -1.69 3.60
N LEU A 152 -18.04 -0.52 2.98
CA LEU A 152 -19.06 0.48 3.26
C LEU A 152 -19.80 0.83 1.97
N LEU A 153 -21.04 1.31 2.08
CA LEU A 153 -21.75 1.97 0.99
C LEU A 153 -21.64 3.47 1.17
N GLU A 154 -21.36 4.23 0.11
CA GLU A 154 -21.42 5.69 0.09
C GLU A 154 -22.54 6.13 -0.84
N TYR A 155 -23.37 7.11 -0.43
CA TYR A 155 -24.58 7.45 -1.13
C TYR A 155 -24.94 8.93 -1.01
N ASN A 156 -25.72 9.41 -1.98
CA ASN A 156 -26.34 10.71 -1.99
C ASN A 156 -27.61 10.70 -1.11
N PRO A 157 -27.64 11.38 0.05
CA PRO A 157 -28.81 11.34 0.95
C PRO A 157 -30.04 12.04 0.39
N ALA A 158 -29.89 12.89 -0.65
CA ALA A 158 -31.04 13.50 -1.35
C ALA A 158 -31.72 12.53 -2.32
N LYS A 159 -31.07 11.43 -2.69
CA LYS A 159 -31.58 10.40 -3.62
C LYS A 159 -31.88 9.08 -2.93
N VAL A 160 -31.19 8.77 -1.85
CA VAL A 160 -31.30 7.52 -1.09
C VAL A 160 -31.70 7.85 0.34
N SER A 161 -33.01 7.82 0.62
CA SER A 161 -33.54 8.15 1.95
C SER A 161 -33.43 7.01 2.95
N ASP A 162 -33.48 5.75 2.48
CA ASP A 162 -33.31 4.53 3.28
C ASP A 162 -32.19 3.66 2.65
N PRO A 163 -30.95 3.85 3.06
CA PRO A 163 -29.83 3.13 2.48
C PRO A 163 -29.85 1.65 2.87
N PRO A 164 -29.46 0.73 1.95
CA PRO A 164 -29.44 -0.70 2.21
C PRO A 164 -28.54 -1.08 3.40
N LYS A 165 -29.05 -1.90 4.30
CA LYS A 165 -28.36 -2.44 5.48
C LYS A 165 -27.95 -3.90 5.34
N THR A 166 -28.47 -4.58 4.32
CA THR A 166 -28.12 -5.97 4.00
C THR A 166 -27.82 -6.12 2.51
N PRO A 167 -27.11 -7.18 2.09
CA PRO A 167 -26.89 -7.47 0.68
C PRO A 167 -28.19 -7.63 -0.11
N GLU A 168 -29.22 -8.25 0.48
CA GLU A 168 -30.53 -8.44 -0.14
C GLU A 168 -31.21 -7.09 -0.40
N GLN A 169 -31.15 -6.16 0.55
CA GLN A 169 -31.67 -4.83 0.39
C GLN A 169 -30.89 -4.04 -0.68
N LEU A 170 -29.56 -4.22 -0.74
CA LEU A 170 -28.72 -3.62 -1.79
C LEU A 170 -29.14 -4.13 -3.17
N LEU A 171 -29.37 -5.44 -3.31
CA LEU A 171 -29.81 -6.04 -4.57
C LEU A 171 -31.20 -5.53 -4.98
N GLN A 172 -32.14 -5.44 -4.03
CA GLN A 172 -33.47 -4.90 -4.27
C GLN A 172 -33.42 -3.43 -4.69
N TRP A 173 -32.61 -2.62 -3.97
CA TRP A 173 -32.43 -1.22 -4.29
C TRP A 173 -31.82 -1.04 -5.68
N CYS A 174 -30.78 -1.80 -6.01
CA CYS A 174 -30.14 -1.74 -7.32
C CYS A 174 -31.10 -2.09 -8.45
N LYS A 175 -31.90 -3.14 -8.31
CA LYS A 175 -32.93 -3.53 -9.31
C LYS A 175 -34.01 -2.46 -9.49
N ALA A 176 -34.38 -1.75 -8.41
CA ALA A 176 -35.35 -0.67 -8.46
C ALA A 176 -34.74 0.63 -9.06
N HIS A 177 -33.43 0.76 -9.05
CA HIS A 177 -32.69 1.94 -9.52
C HIS A 177 -31.56 1.53 -10.49
N PRO A 178 -31.91 1.03 -11.68
CA PRO A 178 -30.91 0.59 -12.66
C PRO A 178 -29.90 1.68 -12.96
N ASP A 179 -28.63 1.31 -13.12
CA ASP A 179 -27.52 2.20 -13.41
C ASP A 179 -27.16 3.22 -12.31
N LYS A 180 -27.79 3.16 -11.12
CA LYS A 180 -27.52 4.09 -10.01
C LYS A 180 -26.48 3.60 -9.01
N LEU A 181 -26.17 2.29 -9.02
CA LEU A 181 -25.06 1.68 -8.29
C LEU A 181 -23.88 1.43 -9.22
N ILE A 182 -22.68 1.71 -8.75
CA ILE A 182 -21.44 1.39 -9.46
C ILE A 182 -20.33 1.04 -8.46
N TYR A 183 -19.39 0.19 -8.86
CA TYR A 183 -18.11 0.01 -8.17
C TYR A 183 -17.00 -0.36 -9.16
N ALA A 184 -15.75 -0.09 -8.79
CA ALA A 184 -14.61 -0.37 -9.67
C ALA A 184 -14.19 -1.86 -9.60
N ARG A 185 -13.49 -2.33 -10.65
CA ARG A 185 -12.93 -3.69 -10.70
C ARG A 185 -12.08 -3.99 -9.46
N PRO A 186 -12.33 -5.10 -8.75
CA PRO A 186 -11.68 -5.44 -7.49
C PRO A 186 -10.15 -5.51 -7.58
N ALA A 187 -9.61 -6.01 -8.70
CA ALA A 187 -8.16 -6.13 -8.92
C ALA A 187 -7.42 -4.79 -9.00
N ASN A 188 -8.14 -3.67 -9.12
CA ASN A 188 -7.54 -2.33 -9.27
C ASN A 188 -8.24 -1.26 -8.41
N SER A 189 -8.92 -1.68 -7.35
CA SER A 189 -9.68 -0.79 -6.46
C SER A 189 -9.74 -1.34 -5.04
N GLY A 190 -9.25 -0.58 -4.07
CA GLY A 190 -9.38 -0.90 -2.65
C GLY A 190 -10.84 -1.12 -2.24
N PRO A 191 -11.77 -0.16 -2.51
CA PRO A 191 -13.20 -0.35 -2.26
C PRO A 191 -13.81 -1.57 -2.94
N GLY A 192 -13.54 -1.79 -4.23
CA GLY A 192 -14.05 -2.96 -4.96
C GLY A 192 -13.51 -4.27 -4.40
N ARG A 193 -12.23 -4.32 -4.08
CA ARG A 193 -11.57 -5.47 -3.43
C ARG A 193 -12.17 -5.77 -2.07
N THR A 194 -12.32 -4.75 -1.24
CA THR A 194 -12.85 -4.88 0.11
C THR A 194 -14.33 -5.32 0.09
N PHE A 195 -15.12 -4.81 -0.85
CA PHE A 195 -16.49 -5.27 -1.06
C PHE A 195 -16.52 -6.75 -1.43
N LEU A 196 -15.76 -7.16 -2.44
CA LEU A 196 -15.67 -8.55 -2.86
C LEU A 196 -15.31 -9.49 -1.69
N MET A 197 -14.32 -9.12 -0.87
CA MET A 197 -13.86 -9.95 0.25
C MET A 197 -14.73 -9.85 1.50
N GLY A 198 -15.51 -8.80 1.65
CA GLY A 198 -16.44 -8.62 2.78
C GLY A 198 -17.76 -9.37 2.61
N LEU A 199 -18.20 -9.55 1.36
CA LEU A 199 -19.47 -10.23 1.06
C LEU A 199 -19.60 -11.63 1.65
N PRO A 200 -18.59 -12.54 1.60
CA PRO A 200 -18.72 -13.89 2.13
C PRO A 200 -19.00 -13.92 3.65
N TYR A 201 -18.52 -12.95 4.39
CA TYR A 201 -18.81 -12.81 5.82
C TYR A 201 -20.26 -12.38 6.05
N VAL A 202 -20.73 -11.36 5.31
CA VAL A 202 -22.08 -10.79 5.46
C VAL A 202 -23.14 -11.76 4.97
N LEU A 203 -22.88 -12.49 3.87
CA LEU A 203 -23.77 -13.49 3.28
C LEU A 203 -23.72 -14.83 4.02
N GLY A 204 -22.74 -15.03 4.90
CA GLY A 204 -22.53 -16.28 5.63
C GLY A 204 -22.18 -17.44 4.69
N ASP A 205 -21.21 -17.23 3.81
CA ASP A 205 -20.62 -18.27 3.00
C ASP A 205 -19.88 -19.31 3.86
N LYS A 206 -19.70 -20.52 3.30
CA LYS A 206 -19.14 -21.67 4.04
C LYS A 206 -17.71 -21.43 4.52
N ASP A 207 -16.88 -20.84 3.67
CA ASP A 207 -15.48 -20.51 3.98
C ASP A 207 -15.11 -19.17 3.33
N PRO A 208 -15.09 -18.07 4.10
CA PRO A 208 -14.68 -16.76 3.60
C PRO A 208 -13.24 -16.67 3.11
N GLN A 209 -12.39 -17.67 3.39
CA GLN A 209 -10.99 -17.69 2.92
C GLN A 209 -10.78 -18.54 1.66
N ASP A 210 -11.80 -19.30 1.21
CA ASP A 210 -11.76 -20.08 -0.04
C ASP A 210 -12.72 -19.49 -1.10
N PRO A 211 -12.26 -18.58 -1.98
CA PRO A 211 -13.11 -17.96 -2.98
C PRO A 211 -13.56 -18.92 -4.10
N ILE A 212 -12.97 -20.10 -4.20
CA ILE A 212 -13.28 -21.06 -5.27
C ILE A 212 -14.38 -22.02 -4.84
N HIS A 213 -14.31 -22.58 -3.62
CA HIS A 213 -15.22 -23.63 -3.16
C HIS A 213 -16.06 -23.20 -1.95
N GLY A 214 -15.75 -22.02 -1.36
CA GLY A 214 -16.40 -21.52 -0.15
C GLY A 214 -17.40 -20.37 -0.38
N TRP A 215 -17.46 -19.72 -1.55
CA TRP A 215 -18.22 -18.49 -1.81
C TRP A 215 -19.44 -18.66 -2.72
N ASP A 216 -20.20 -19.69 -2.55
CA ASP A 216 -21.37 -19.95 -3.41
C ASP A 216 -22.40 -18.81 -3.37
N LYS A 217 -22.69 -18.29 -2.16
CA LYS A 217 -23.64 -17.19 -1.97
C LYS A 217 -23.12 -15.88 -2.53
N THR A 218 -21.84 -15.59 -2.31
CA THR A 218 -21.18 -14.38 -2.85
C THR A 218 -21.21 -14.36 -4.37
N TRP A 219 -20.86 -15.45 -5.03
CA TRP A 219 -20.87 -15.50 -6.50
C TRP A 219 -22.29 -15.40 -7.06
N ALA A 220 -23.26 -16.07 -6.43
CA ALA A 220 -24.67 -15.95 -6.81
C ALA A 220 -25.20 -14.53 -6.65
N PHE A 221 -24.86 -13.86 -5.55
CA PHE A 221 -25.21 -12.47 -5.29
C PHE A 221 -24.60 -11.51 -6.32
N LEU A 222 -23.28 -11.61 -6.59
CA LEU A 222 -22.58 -10.73 -7.53
C LEU A 222 -23.10 -10.87 -8.96
N LYS A 223 -23.47 -12.08 -9.39
CA LYS A 223 -24.11 -12.33 -10.70
C LYS A 223 -25.47 -11.63 -10.79
N GLN A 224 -26.28 -11.68 -9.76
CA GLN A 224 -27.56 -10.96 -9.74
C GLN A 224 -27.38 -9.43 -9.67
N LEU A 225 -26.40 -8.97 -8.87
CA LEU A 225 -26.09 -7.52 -8.77
C LEU A 225 -25.60 -6.97 -10.11
N ASN A 226 -24.90 -7.80 -10.90
CA ASN A 226 -24.42 -7.44 -12.23
C ASN A 226 -25.52 -6.97 -13.18
N ASP A 227 -26.76 -7.47 -13.02
CA ASP A 227 -27.88 -7.13 -13.92
C ASP A 227 -28.23 -5.63 -13.87
N CYS A 228 -28.05 -4.97 -12.72
CA CYS A 228 -28.37 -3.56 -12.52
C CYS A 228 -27.16 -2.61 -12.51
N ILE A 229 -25.94 -3.12 -12.69
CA ILE A 229 -24.72 -2.31 -12.81
C ILE A 229 -24.41 -2.13 -14.29
N PRO A 230 -24.19 -0.89 -14.77
CA PRO A 230 -24.00 -0.65 -16.20
C PRO A 230 -22.64 -1.12 -16.71
N TYR A 231 -21.58 -0.95 -15.91
CA TYR A 231 -20.21 -1.35 -16.19
C TYR A 231 -19.32 -1.20 -14.94
N TYR A 232 -18.09 -1.65 -15.01
CA TYR A 232 -17.11 -1.57 -13.92
C TYR A 232 -15.92 -0.69 -14.29
N PRO A 233 -15.79 0.51 -13.70
CA PRO A 233 -14.62 1.37 -13.92
C PRO A 233 -13.30 0.68 -13.58
N GLY A 234 -12.25 1.08 -14.27
CA GLY A 234 -10.90 0.55 -14.07
C GLY A 234 -10.21 0.99 -12.77
N GLY A 235 -10.82 1.92 -11.99
CA GLY A 235 -10.26 2.42 -10.72
C GLY A 235 -11.23 3.25 -9.92
N THR A 236 -10.93 3.44 -8.63
CA THR A 236 -11.80 4.11 -7.66
C THR A 236 -12.07 5.58 -7.99
N SER A 237 -11.06 6.31 -8.48
CA SER A 237 -11.22 7.74 -8.81
C SER A 237 -12.32 8.01 -9.84
N ALA A 238 -12.48 7.11 -10.82
CA ALA A 238 -13.55 7.22 -11.82
C ALA A 238 -14.93 7.03 -11.17
N VAL A 239 -15.05 6.09 -10.22
CA VAL A 239 -16.28 5.87 -9.45
C VAL A 239 -16.65 7.10 -8.64
N MET A 240 -15.71 7.69 -7.90
CA MET A 240 -15.96 8.89 -7.08
C MET A 240 -16.34 10.09 -7.93
N LYS A 241 -15.77 10.22 -9.12
CA LYS A 241 -16.17 11.25 -10.07
C LYS A 241 -17.63 11.09 -10.50
N GLU A 242 -18.05 9.89 -10.91
CA GLU A 242 -19.44 9.64 -11.31
C GLU A 242 -20.44 9.84 -10.16
N LEU A 243 -20.04 9.47 -8.93
CA LEU A 243 -20.83 9.72 -7.73
C LEU A 243 -20.99 11.23 -7.47
N GLY A 244 -19.88 11.98 -7.52
CA GLY A 244 -19.87 13.42 -7.27
C GLY A 244 -20.62 14.22 -8.34
N GLU A 245 -20.56 13.79 -9.60
CA GLU A 245 -21.31 14.38 -10.72
C GLU A 245 -22.82 14.03 -10.69
N GLY A 246 -23.26 13.15 -9.78
CA GLY A 246 -24.66 12.74 -9.63
C GLY A 246 -25.17 11.81 -10.73
N THR A 247 -24.29 11.24 -11.54
CA THR A 247 -24.67 10.19 -12.51
C THR A 247 -24.98 8.88 -11.80
N ARG A 248 -24.39 8.67 -10.62
CA ARG A 248 -24.65 7.56 -9.70
C ARG A 248 -25.16 8.10 -8.38
N ASP A 249 -25.98 7.31 -7.72
CA ASP A 249 -26.56 7.68 -6.42
C ASP A 249 -25.90 6.93 -5.25
N MET A 250 -25.23 5.82 -5.55
CA MET A 250 -24.57 4.97 -4.56
C MET A 250 -23.33 4.26 -5.14
N THR A 251 -22.33 4.03 -4.28
CA THR A 251 -21.18 3.20 -4.58
C THR A 251 -20.75 2.38 -3.37
N VAL A 252 -19.82 1.43 -3.57
CA VAL A 252 -19.06 0.84 -2.47
C VAL A 252 -17.84 1.69 -2.17
N THR A 253 -17.53 1.88 -0.89
CA THR A 253 -16.41 2.70 -0.43
C THR A 253 -15.68 2.05 0.74
N VAL A 254 -14.61 2.70 1.20
CA VAL A 254 -13.85 2.39 2.41
C VAL A 254 -13.63 3.69 3.18
N THR A 255 -13.17 3.59 4.43
CA THR A 255 -13.02 4.75 5.33
C THR A 255 -12.30 5.93 4.69
N GLY A 256 -11.16 5.70 4.03
CA GLY A 256 -10.37 6.77 3.41
C GLY A 256 -11.02 7.35 2.15
N TRP A 257 -11.61 6.50 1.31
CA TRP A 257 -12.30 6.93 0.10
C TRP A 257 -13.67 7.59 0.37
N ASP A 258 -14.22 7.47 1.56
CA ASP A 258 -15.30 8.34 2.04
C ASP A 258 -14.78 9.73 2.43
N ILE A 259 -13.68 9.82 3.18
CA ILE A 259 -13.19 11.10 3.73
C ILE A 259 -12.53 11.97 2.66
N ASN A 260 -11.54 11.43 1.96
CA ASN A 260 -10.66 12.19 1.07
C ASN A 260 -11.40 12.82 -0.13
N PRO A 261 -12.27 12.13 -0.90
CA PRO A 261 -12.99 12.75 -2.01
C PRO A 261 -13.91 13.89 -1.56
N ARG A 262 -14.51 13.83 -0.36
CA ARG A 262 -15.31 14.94 0.19
C ARG A 262 -14.42 16.10 0.60
N ALA A 263 -13.25 15.85 1.16
CA ALA A 263 -12.28 16.88 1.51
C ALA A 263 -11.73 17.60 0.27
N LEU A 264 -11.59 16.90 -0.84
CA LEU A 264 -11.15 17.45 -2.13
C LEU A 264 -12.29 18.09 -2.95
N GLY A 265 -13.54 17.99 -2.51
CA GLY A 265 -14.70 18.49 -3.24
C GLY A 265 -15.06 17.69 -4.49
N ILE A 266 -14.52 16.47 -4.64
CA ILE A 266 -14.87 15.54 -5.72
C ILE A 266 -16.25 14.97 -5.48
N VAL A 267 -16.55 14.61 -4.24
CA VAL A 267 -17.86 14.17 -3.76
C VAL A 267 -18.41 15.26 -2.83
N PRO A 268 -19.70 15.62 -2.92
CA PRO A 268 -20.31 16.60 -2.02
C PRO A 268 -20.17 16.22 -0.54
N ALA A 269 -19.94 17.21 0.30
CA ALA A 269 -19.66 17.01 1.73
C ALA A 269 -20.79 16.34 2.51
N GLU A 270 -22.04 16.49 2.06
CA GLU A 270 -23.25 15.92 2.65
C GLU A 270 -23.44 14.43 2.39
N PHE A 271 -22.68 13.82 1.49
CA PHE A 271 -22.76 12.37 1.21
C PHE A 271 -22.51 11.57 2.48
N ARG A 272 -23.16 10.44 2.58
CA ARG A 272 -23.16 9.60 3.79
C ARG A 272 -22.68 8.21 3.50
N VAL A 273 -22.33 7.50 4.56
CA VAL A 273 -21.98 6.09 4.50
C VAL A 273 -23.00 5.23 5.23
N GLN A 274 -23.12 3.98 4.77
CA GLN A 274 -23.90 2.94 5.41
C GLN A 274 -23.06 1.67 5.51
N ALA A 275 -22.93 1.13 6.70
CA ALA A 275 -22.37 -0.20 6.93
C ALA A 275 -23.48 -1.26 6.87
N PHE A 276 -23.18 -2.47 6.41
CA PHE A 276 -24.09 -3.60 6.57
C PHE A 276 -24.23 -3.99 8.04
N ASP A 277 -25.42 -4.45 8.44
CA ASP A 277 -25.72 -4.77 9.84
C ASP A 277 -24.75 -5.78 10.44
N ASN A 278 -24.34 -6.79 9.68
CA ASN A 278 -23.41 -7.85 10.09
C ASN A 278 -22.04 -7.74 9.40
N MET A 279 -21.59 -6.51 9.07
CA MET A 279 -20.30 -6.34 8.40
C MET A 279 -19.14 -6.79 9.27
N THR A 280 -18.13 -7.31 8.59
CA THR A 280 -16.79 -7.55 9.12
C THR A 280 -15.83 -6.62 8.38
N TRP A 281 -14.97 -5.93 9.12
CA TRP A 281 -13.92 -5.11 8.53
C TRP A 281 -12.90 -6.00 7.83
N VAL A 282 -12.79 -5.89 6.53
CA VAL A 282 -11.63 -6.41 5.80
C VAL A 282 -10.57 -5.32 5.83
N ASN A 283 -9.45 -5.59 6.46
CA ASN A 283 -8.36 -4.63 6.56
C ASN A 283 -7.65 -4.48 5.20
N ASP A 284 -7.03 -3.32 4.99
CA ASP A 284 -6.16 -3.07 3.84
C ASP A 284 -4.87 -2.38 4.31
N ALA A 285 -3.81 -2.51 3.53
CA ALA A 285 -2.51 -1.94 3.84
C ALA A 285 -1.73 -1.63 2.58
N HIS A 286 -0.85 -0.64 2.67
CA HIS A 286 0.17 -0.37 1.66
C HIS A 286 1.53 -0.84 2.15
N PHE A 287 2.29 -1.40 1.23
CA PHE A 287 3.59 -2.02 1.49
C PHE A 287 4.68 -1.44 0.61
N MET A 288 5.86 -1.37 1.17
CA MET A 288 7.10 -1.13 0.46
C MET A 288 7.74 -2.49 0.13
N VAL A 289 7.91 -2.81 -1.14
CA VAL A 289 8.53 -4.05 -1.60
C VAL A 289 9.70 -3.76 -2.54
N ILE A 290 10.73 -4.59 -2.50
CA ILE A 290 11.90 -4.49 -3.36
C ILE A 290 11.85 -5.60 -4.40
N PRO A 291 11.87 -5.30 -5.72
CA PRO A 291 12.00 -6.32 -6.75
C PRO A 291 13.32 -7.09 -6.63
N LYS A 292 13.32 -8.38 -6.98
CA LYS A 292 14.57 -9.13 -7.12
C LYS A 292 15.45 -8.54 -8.20
N GLY A 293 16.76 -8.56 -7.99
CA GLY A 293 17.75 -8.08 -8.96
C GLY A 293 18.17 -6.62 -8.78
N VAL A 294 17.67 -5.94 -7.75
CA VAL A 294 18.16 -4.60 -7.39
C VAL A 294 19.63 -4.66 -6.99
N PRO A 295 20.50 -3.79 -7.55
CA PRO A 295 21.94 -3.77 -7.26
C PRO A 295 22.25 -3.58 -5.77
N LYS A 296 23.30 -4.25 -5.30
CA LYS A 296 23.64 -4.27 -3.87
C LYS A 296 23.90 -2.88 -3.29
N GLU A 297 24.54 -1.99 -4.05
CA GLU A 297 24.82 -0.60 -3.66
C GLU A 297 23.55 0.23 -3.38
N LYS A 298 22.44 -0.15 -3.97
CA LYS A 298 21.12 0.48 -3.70
C LYS A 298 20.40 -0.15 -2.51
N LEU A 299 20.65 -1.42 -2.20
CA LEU A 299 19.91 -2.14 -1.15
C LEU A 299 20.10 -1.50 0.23
N ASP A 300 21.34 -1.14 0.60
CA ASP A 300 21.60 -0.50 1.89
C ASP A 300 20.90 0.85 2.03
N VAL A 301 20.82 1.60 0.93
CA VAL A 301 20.10 2.87 0.86
C VAL A 301 18.58 2.64 0.98
N LEU A 302 18.05 1.63 0.29
CA LEU A 302 16.63 1.27 0.36
C LEU A 302 16.22 0.78 1.75
N TYR A 303 17.05 -0.03 2.41
CA TYR A 303 16.78 -0.47 3.78
C TYR A 303 16.73 0.71 4.75
N LYS A 304 17.66 1.66 4.59
CA LYS A 304 17.65 2.89 5.39
C LYS A 304 16.44 3.76 5.10
N LEU A 305 16.05 3.88 3.83
CA LEU A 305 14.85 4.59 3.40
C LEU A 305 13.58 3.97 4.00
N ILE A 306 13.42 2.65 3.92
CA ILE A 306 12.28 1.94 4.49
C ILE A 306 12.20 2.16 6.01
N ASN A 307 13.33 2.04 6.74
CA ASN A 307 13.35 2.34 8.17
C ASN A 307 12.97 3.79 8.48
N PHE A 308 13.42 4.74 7.66
CA PHE A 308 13.09 6.15 7.80
C PHE A 308 11.58 6.39 7.62
N MET A 309 10.95 5.75 6.63
CA MET A 309 9.51 5.83 6.39
C MET A 309 8.67 5.28 7.55
N LEU A 310 9.26 4.42 8.38
CA LEU A 310 8.63 3.88 9.60
C LEU A 310 8.96 4.68 10.88
N GLU A 311 9.66 5.81 10.78
CA GLU A 311 9.83 6.73 11.91
C GLU A 311 8.49 7.44 12.23
N PRO A 312 8.16 7.72 13.51
CA PRO A 312 6.89 8.34 13.90
C PRO A 312 6.55 9.63 13.12
N ALA A 313 7.55 10.46 12.84
CA ALA A 313 7.36 11.70 12.10
C ALA A 313 6.89 11.45 10.65
N GLN A 314 7.40 10.40 9.98
CA GLN A 314 6.97 10.04 8.63
C GLN A 314 5.62 9.35 8.66
N GLN A 315 5.39 8.51 9.66
CA GLN A 315 4.11 7.83 9.85
C GLN A 315 2.97 8.82 10.16
N ALA A 316 3.22 9.90 10.86
CA ALA A 316 2.24 10.96 11.08
C ALA A 316 1.79 11.65 9.77
N MET A 317 2.64 11.66 8.74
CA MET A 317 2.26 12.17 7.41
C MET A 317 1.21 11.30 6.72
N THR A 318 1.12 10.02 7.06
CA THR A 318 0.16 9.09 6.42
C THR A 318 -1.29 9.31 6.83
N TYR A 319 -1.57 10.16 7.84
CA TYR A 319 -2.92 10.67 8.07
C TYR A 319 -3.44 11.46 6.85
N ASP A 320 -2.54 12.15 6.16
CA ASP A 320 -2.82 12.94 4.97
C ASP A 320 -4.15 13.71 5.07
N ASP A 321 -4.86 13.88 3.99
CA ASP A 321 -6.24 14.42 3.97
C ASP A 321 -7.29 13.28 4.13
N GLY A 322 -6.99 12.27 4.95
CA GLY A 322 -7.86 11.13 5.22
C GLY A 322 -7.89 10.07 4.12
N TYR A 323 -6.95 10.11 3.17
CA TYR A 323 -6.96 9.24 1.97
C TYR A 323 -6.92 7.74 2.32
N PHE A 324 -6.14 7.35 3.33
CA PHE A 324 -6.01 5.95 3.78
C PHE A 324 -6.23 5.87 5.29
N TYR A 325 -7.41 6.31 5.76
CA TYR A 325 -7.72 6.53 7.18
C TYR A 325 -7.75 5.23 8.01
N PRO A 326 -7.07 5.17 9.19
CA PRO A 326 -6.32 6.26 9.84
C PRO A 326 -4.94 6.54 9.22
N GLY A 327 -4.29 5.62 8.53
CA GLY A 327 -3.02 5.80 7.85
C GLY A 327 -1.82 5.19 8.57
N PRO A 328 -1.44 5.65 9.78
CA PRO A 328 -0.25 5.15 10.44
C PRO A 328 -0.27 3.65 10.74
N ALA A 329 0.80 2.96 10.39
CA ALA A 329 0.99 1.54 10.70
C ALA A 329 1.71 1.33 12.04
N ILE A 330 2.47 2.33 12.51
CA ILE A 330 3.32 2.25 13.70
C ILE A 330 2.55 2.70 14.94
N LYS A 331 2.70 1.96 16.05
CA LYS A 331 2.07 2.27 17.33
C LYS A 331 2.53 3.62 17.89
N GLY A 332 1.62 4.29 18.61
CA GLY A 332 1.92 5.55 19.31
C GLY A 332 1.94 6.78 18.40
N VAL A 333 1.57 6.65 17.14
CA VAL A 333 1.38 7.79 16.23
C VAL A 333 -0.07 8.23 16.31
N THR A 334 -0.31 9.49 16.66
CA THR A 334 -1.65 10.06 16.86
C THR A 334 -1.95 11.18 15.87
N VAL A 335 -3.23 11.53 15.71
CA VAL A 335 -3.65 12.58 14.77
C VAL A 335 -3.09 13.97 15.13
N GLU A 336 -2.81 14.22 16.40
CA GLU A 336 -2.19 15.47 16.87
C GLU A 336 -0.75 15.66 16.37
N GLN A 337 -0.10 14.57 15.96
CA GLN A 337 1.23 14.61 15.36
C GLN A 337 1.18 14.83 13.84
N ALA A 338 -0.01 14.71 13.24
CA ALA A 338 -0.21 14.91 11.81
C ALA A 338 -0.04 16.39 11.42
N PRO A 339 0.20 16.70 10.14
CA PRO A 339 0.16 18.07 9.65
C PRO A 339 -1.17 18.76 9.98
N ALA A 340 -1.15 20.06 10.28
CA ALA A 340 -2.32 20.83 10.67
C ALA A 340 -3.49 20.67 9.67
N ARG A 341 -3.19 20.70 8.37
CA ARG A 341 -4.20 20.46 7.33
C ARG A 341 -4.88 19.10 7.48
N SER A 342 -4.13 18.04 7.73
CA SER A 342 -4.68 16.68 7.93
C SER A 342 -5.58 16.63 9.16
N GLN A 343 -5.19 17.30 10.25
CA GLN A 343 -6.01 17.43 11.47
C GLN A 343 -7.34 18.14 11.17
N ASP A 344 -7.29 19.25 10.43
CA ASP A 344 -8.48 20.02 10.04
C ASP A 344 -9.42 19.21 9.13
N VAL A 345 -8.86 18.48 8.17
CA VAL A 345 -9.64 17.59 7.29
C VAL A 345 -10.33 16.48 8.09
N LEU A 346 -9.60 15.79 8.95
CA LEU A 346 -10.17 14.71 9.75
C LEU A 346 -11.23 15.22 10.74
N LYS A 347 -11.04 16.41 11.31
CA LYS A 347 -12.03 17.07 12.16
C LYS A 347 -13.31 17.43 11.41
N LYS A 348 -13.19 17.88 10.15
CA LYS A 348 -14.33 18.37 9.35
C LYS A 348 -15.06 17.25 8.62
N TYR A 349 -14.33 16.30 8.04
CA TYR A 349 -14.86 15.28 7.13
C TYR A 349 -14.80 13.87 7.72
N GLY A 350 -14.10 13.64 8.83
CA GLY A 350 -14.14 12.38 9.57
C GLY A 350 -15.55 12.04 10.05
N ARG A 351 -15.78 10.74 10.32
CA ARG A 351 -17.07 10.23 10.77
C ARG A 351 -17.00 9.85 12.24
N PRO A 352 -17.76 10.50 13.13
CA PRO A 352 -17.83 10.09 14.54
C PRO A 352 -18.24 8.64 14.73
N GLU A 353 -19.11 8.11 13.87
CA GLU A 353 -19.58 6.73 13.89
C GLU A 353 -18.48 5.69 13.63
N TYR A 354 -17.38 6.06 12.95
CA TYR A 354 -16.29 5.12 12.69
C TYR A 354 -15.64 4.59 13.95
N ALA A 355 -15.48 5.42 14.99
CA ALA A 355 -14.89 4.98 16.24
C ALA A 355 -15.69 3.80 16.85
N LYS A 356 -17.03 3.90 16.85
CA LYS A 356 -17.92 2.86 17.32
C LYS A 356 -17.88 1.62 16.43
N LEU A 357 -18.03 1.80 15.13
CA LEU A 357 -18.02 0.68 14.17
C LEU A 357 -16.71 -0.10 14.21
N LEU A 358 -15.57 0.59 14.33
CA LEU A 358 -14.25 -0.02 14.43
C LEU A 358 -14.05 -0.81 15.73
N ALA A 359 -14.67 -0.36 16.83
CA ALA A 359 -14.56 -1.03 18.13
C ALA A 359 -15.49 -2.25 18.24
N GLU A 360 -16.68 -2.20 17.62
CA GLU A 360 -17.74 -3.20 17.82
C GLU A 360 -17.75 -4.32 16.78
N ARG A 361 -17.18 -4.10 15.58
CA ARG A 361 -17.24 -5.07 14.48
C ARG A 361 -15.97 -5.89 14.38
N PRO A 362 -16.06 -7.17 13.95
CA PRO A 362 -14.89 -8.01 13.74
C PRO A 362 -13.95 -7.44 12.67
N HIS A 363 -12.65 -7.71 12.81
CA HIS A 363 -11.62 -7.36 11.84
C HIS A 363 -10.98 -8.64 11.31
N VAL A 364 -10.83 -8.73 9.99
CA VAL A 364 -10.19 -9.85 9.31
C VAL A 364 -9.10 -9.36 8.36
N LEU A 365 -8.14 -10.22 8.12
CA LEU A 365 -7.18 -10.05 7.03
C LEU A 365 -7.88 -10.26 5.68
N PRO A 366 -7.44 -9.60 4.61
CA PRO A 366 -7.81 -9.98 3.26
C PRO A 366 -7.35 -11.41 2.96
N LEU A 367 -7.77 -11.95 1.80
CA LEU A 367 -7.32 -13.25 1.31
C LEU A 367 -5.79 -13.29 1.21
N ASN A 368 -5.21 -14.47 1.42
CA ASN A 368 -3.81 -14.72 1.09
C ASN A 368 -3.54 -14.53 -0.41
N ALA A 369 -2.27 -14.51 -0.80
CA ALA A 369 -1.85 -14.17 -2.16
C ALA A 369 -2.53 -15.04 -3.24
N SER A 370 -2.51 -16.36 -3.11
CA SER A 370 -3.08 -17.27 -4.11
C SER A 370 -4.59 -17.18 -4.18
N ALA A 371 -5.26 -17.13 -3.03
CA ALA A 371 -6.71 -17.00 -2.95
C ALA A 371 -7.18 -15.64 -3.52
N MET A 372 -6.45 -14.55 -3.27
CA MET A 372 -6.77 -13.23 -3.80
C MET A 372 -6.68 -13.20 -5.33
N VAL A 373 -5.61 -13.72 -5.90
CA VAL A 373 -5.44 -13.82 -7.36
C VAL A 373 -6.55 -14.69 -7.98
N ALA A 374 -6.90 -15.80 -7.32
CA ALA A 374 -7.98 -16.67 -7.77
C ALA A 374 -9.36 -15.98 -7.72
N ALA A 375 -9.64 -15.23 -6.64
CA ALA A 375 -10.87 -14.45 -6.51
C ALA A 375 -11.01 -13.38 -7.61
N PHE A 376 -9.95 -12.64 -7.89
CA PHE A 376 -9.96 -11.62 -8.95
C PHE A 376 -10.17 -12.23 -10.33
N ARG A 377 -9.49 -13.33 -10.64
CA ARG A 377 -9.66 -14.04 -11.90
C ARG A 377 -11.09 -14.57 -12.07
N LYS A 378 -11.66 -15.14 -11.01
CA LYS A 378 -13.03 -15.63 -11.04
C LYS A 378 -14.03 -14.49 -11.19
N TRP A 379 -13.83 -13.37 -10.49
CA TRP A 379 -14.65 -12.18 -10.64
C TRP A 379 -14.58 -11.63 -12.07
N ASP A 380 -13.37 -11.49 -12.63
CA ASP A 380 -13.18 -11.01 -14.01
C ASP A 380 -13.91 -11.91 -15.03
N THR A 381 -13.89 -13.23 -14.83
CA THR A 381 -14.48 -14.20 -15.75
C THR A 381 -16.01 -14.28 -15.63
N GLU A 382 -16.53 -14.32 -14.39
CA GLU A 382 -17.93 -14.65 -14.14
C GLU A 382 -18.82 -13.42 -13.93
N VAL A 383 -18.23 -12.26 -13.60
CA VAL A 383 -18.95 -11.00 -13.34
C VAL A 383 -18.49 -9.91 -14.29
N GLY A 384 -17.20 -9.57 -14.24
CA GLY A 384 -16.64 -8.40 -14.93
C GLY A 384 -16.59 -8.52 -16.45
N ALA A 385 -16.38 -9.72 -17.00
CA ALA A 385 -16.26 -9.95 -18.44
C ALA A 385 -17.53 -9.63 -19.24
N GLN A 386 -18.68 -9.64 -18.58
CA GLN A 386 -19.99 -9.39 -19.20
C GLN A 386 -20.29 -7.89 -19.39
N LYS A 387 -19.47 -7.01 -18.80
CA LYS A 387 -19.66 -5.56 -18.74
C LYS A 387 -18.39 -4.82 -19.14
N THR A 388 -17.91 -5.07 -20.34
CA THR A 388 -16.83 -4.26 -20.94
C THR A 388 -17.43 -3.07 -21.67
N ARG A 389 -16.88 -1.88 -21.43
CA ARG A 389 -17.12 -0.73 -22.30
C ARG A 389 -16.40 -0.91 -23.62
#